data_1163157ad0ac4ec2f8007ddce8651a66
#
_entry.id   1163157ad0ac4ec2f8007ddce8651a66
#
_cell.length_a   1.000
_cell.length_b   1.000
_cell.length_c   1.000
_cell.angle_alpha   90.00
_cell.angle_beta   90.00
_cell.angle_gamma   90.00
#
_symmetry.space_group_name_H-M   'P 1'
#
loop_
_entity.id
_entity.type
_entity.pdbx_description
1 polymer ?
#
loop_
_entity_poly.entity_id
_entity_poly.type
_entity_poly.pdbx_seq_one_letter_code
_entity_poly.pdbx_strand_id
1 'polypeptide(L)'
;MSSLYNSPYPSIEEIGTRLIDPVKEGPPDIIPGLLPRQGQALIAGETNIGKSLLALEICSSLITGEPLWGELTPTVQSKKILYVLGEHYNEVIQKLWAFTGLPMTDQVWLVGPEQLGYDKWLVTSGKQNPVGIEKLTKLADGMDLIVFDPLAAFITGAEVENDNAMMRLVLDSMSVVAQKTGASSLILAHLGKPSMGPQGQENVRKSYAIRGASSIEDAATNIFYFSKLDGASGAAADTKDSKVYELRCRKFKGIAPESYKHMRNGANLRHTLLGSRPFMEVRKIETQSKLSRLMMAYPDMRIAEVIKIMAAMEGLNEETIRRYLKD
;
A
#
# COMPACT_ATOMS: atom_id res chain seq x y z
N MET A 1 -38.47 -42.20 -8.02
CA MET A 1 -37.38 -42.18 -7.04
C MET A 1 -36.39 -41.14 -7.47
N SER A 2 -36.60 -39.92 -7.07
CA SER A 2 -35.65 -38.80 -7.28
C SER A 2 -34.80 -38.65 -6.02
N SER A 3 -33.60 -39.21 -6.05
CA SER A 3 -32.64 -38.98 -4.98
C SER A 3 -32.20 -37.49 -5.03
N LEU A 4 -32.69 -36.73 -4.10
CA LEU A 4 -32.22 -35.38 -3.80
C LEU A 4 -30.77 -35.48 -3.36
N TYR A 5 -29.83 -35.25 -4.29
CA TYR A 5 -28.48 -34.88 -3.94
C TYR A 5 -28.57 -33.49 -3.29
N ASN A 6 -28.63 -33.45 -1.96
CA ASN A 6 -28.37 -32.24 -1.24
C ASN A 6 -26.89 -31.89 -1.49
N SER A 7 -26.65 -31.01 -2.43
CA SER A 7 -25.31 -30.45 -2.62
C SER A 7 -24.88 -29.78 -1.32
N PRO A 8 -23.67 -30.07 -0.79
CA PRO A 8 -23.16 -29.39 0.38
C PRO A 8 -22.80 -27.90 0.09
N TYR A 9 -22.93 -27.50 -1.16
CA TYR A 9 -22.65 -26.12 -1.58
C TYR A 9 -23.97 -25.36 -1.79
N PRO A 10 -24.03 -24.08 -1.35
CA PRO A 10 -25.20 -23.24 -1.59
C PRO A 10 -25.47 -23.06 -3.09
N SER A 11 -26.72 -22.85 -3.46
CA SER A 11 -27.10 -22.57 -4.84
C SER A 11 -26.65 -21.17 -5.27
N ILE A 12 -26.59 -20.91 -6.58
CA ILE A 12 -26.24 -19.58 -7.09
C ILE A 12 -27.28 -18.52 -6.67
N GLU A 13 -28.55 -18.94 -6.50
CA GLU A 13 -29.61 -18.06 -6.03
C GLU A 13 -29.45 -17.65 -4.58
N GLU A 14 -28.80 -18.49 -3.76
CA GLU A 14 -28.52 -18.19 -2.33
C GLU A 14 -27.34 -17.27 -2.14
N ILE A 15 -26.29 -17.36 -2.98
CA ILE A 15 -25.04 -16.62 -2.80
C ILE A 15 -24.77 -15.59 -3.89
N GLY A 16 -25.44 -15.71 -5.04
CA GLY A 16 -25.21 -14.83 -6.18
C GLY A 16 -25.90 -13.48 -6.04
N THR A 17 -25.33 -12.46 -6.67
CA THR A 17 -25.95 -11.15 -6.85
C THR A 17 -26.23 -10.94 -8.33
N ARG A 18 -27.48 -10.63 -8.68
CA ARG A 18 -27.87 -10.40 -10.07
C ARG A 18 -27.45 -8.99 -10.49
N LEU A 19 -27.15 -8.82 -11.78
CA LEU A 19 -26.75 -7.52 -12.33
C LEU A 19 -27.81 -6.42 -12.14
N ILE A 20 -29.10 -6.83 -12.05
CA ILE A 20 -30.24 -5.90 -11.82
C ILE A 20 -30.48 -5.60 -10.35
N ASP A 21 -29.81 -6.31 -9.43
CA ASP A 21 -29.98 -6.05 -8.00
C ASP A 21 -29.39 -4.68 -7.65
N PRO A 22 -29.97 -3.94 -6.69
CA PRO A 22 -29.42 -2.67 -6.27
C PRO A 22 -27.95 -2.80 -5.87
N VAL A 23 -27.11 -1.89 -6.35
CA VAL A 23 -25.70 -1.85 -5.96
C VAL A 23 -25.63 -1.59 -4.45
N LYS A 24 -25.15 -2.59 -3.72
CA LYS A 24 -24.80 -2.39 -2.31
C LYS A 24 -23.44 -1.74 -2.26
N GLU A 25 -23.38 -0.52 -1.75
CA GLU A 25 -22.09 0.08 -1.44
C GLU A 25 -21.34 -0.84 -0.48
N GLY A 26 -20.12 -1.19 -0.87
CA GLY A 26 -19.23 -1.94 0.02
C GLY A 26 -18.87 -1.10 1.26
N PRO A 27 -18.42 -1.74 2.34
CA PRO A 27 -17.97 -0.98 3.50
C PRO A 27 -16.84 -0.03 3.09
N PRO A 28 -16.82 1.21 3.64
CA PRO A 28 -15.79 2.19 3.30
C PRO A 28 -14.41 1.67 3.67
N ASP A 29 -13.38 2.13 2.95
CA ASP A 29 -11.98 1.86 3.29
C ASP A 29 -11.70 2.23 4.76
N ILE A 30 -10.79 1.50 5.41
CA ILE A 30 -10.41 1.79 6.81
C ILE A 30 -9.71 3.15 6.90
N ILE A 31 -8.80 3.41 5.97
CA ILE A 31 -8.22 4.73 5.73
C ILE A 31 -8.44 5.04 4.25
N PRO A 32 -9.34 5.97 3.92
CA PRO A 32 -9.63 6.33 2.53
C PRO A 32 -8.37 6.71 1.76
N GLY A 33 -8.23 6.15 0.57
CA GLY A 33 -7.06 6.40 -0.28
C GLY A 33 -5.79 5.64 0.12
N LEU A 34 -5.80 4.83 1.18
CA LEU A 34 -4.63 4.09 1.63
C LEU A 34 -4.94 2.63 1.96
N LEU A 35 -5.80 2.37 2.94
CA LEU A 35 -6.02 1.04 3.50
C LEU A 35 -7.45 0.56 3.25
N PRO A 36 -7.64 -0.41 2.34
CA PRO A 36 -8.97 -0.93 2.03
C PRO A 36 -9.51 -1.79 3.17
N ARG A 37 -10.84 -1.82 3.32
CA ARG A 37 -11.51 -2.77 4.22
C ARG A 37 -11.52 -4.15 3.60
N GLN A 38 -11.15 -5.17 4.40
CA GLN A 38 -11.10 -6.58 3.96
C GLN A 38 -10.25 -6.80 2.69
N GLY A 39 -9.27 -5.93 2.47
CA GLY A 39 -8.37 -5.96 1.34
C GLY A 39 -6.91 -5.87 1.76
N GLN A 40 -6.03 -5.85 0.77
CA GLN A 40 -4.59 -5.79 0.98
C GLN A 40 -4.03 -4.45 0.49
N ALA A 41 -3.37 -3.71 1.38
CA ALA A 41 -2.49 -2.61 1.00
C ALA A 41 -1.04 -3.07 1.12
N LEU A 42 -0.25 -2.86 0.07
CA LEU A 42 1.16 -3.20 0.03
C LEU A 42 1.99 -1.92 -0.07
N ILE A 43 2.95 -1.76 0.83
CA ILE A 43 3.93 -0.67 0.82
C ILE A 43 5.31 -1.25 0.52
N ALA A 44 5.82 -0.94 -0.67
CA ALA A 44 7.13 -1.36 -1.12
C ALA A 44 8.13 -0.21 -1.04
N GLY A 45 9.35 -0.50 -0.62
CA GLY A 45 10.41 0.50 -0.52
C GLY A 45 11.77 -0.13 -0.24
N GLU A 46 12.83 0.64 -0.37
CA GLU A 46 14.18 0.19 -0.07
C GLU A 46 14.32 -0.30 1.39
N THR A 47 15.35 -1.12 1.63
CA THR A 47 15.69 -1.55 2.98
C THR A 47 16.06 -0.32 3.82
N ASN A 48 15.63 -0.30 5.09
CA ASN A 48 15.90 0.78 6.06
C ASN A 48 15.32 2.16 5.69
N ILE A 49 14.42 2.27 4.71
CA ILE A 49 13.80 3.56 4.37
C ILE A 49 12.80 4.05 5.44
N GLY A 50 12.29 3.14 6.28
CA GLY A 50 11.35 3.46 7.36
C GLY A 50 9.93 2.93 7.14
N LYS A 51 9.75 1.85 6.37
CA LYS A 51 8.43 1.22 6.15
C LYS A 51 7.75 0.79 7.45
N SER A 52 8.49 0.14 8.34
CA SER A 52 7.96 -0.29 9.66
C SER A 52 7.50 0.91 10.49
N LEU A 53 8.24 2.02 10.43
CA LEU A 53 7.85 3.26 11.08
C LEU A 53 6.53 3.80 10.54
N LEU A 54 6.39 3.83 9.21
CA LEU A 54 5.16 4.23 8.54
C LEU A 54 3.96 3.34 8.94
N ALA A 55 4.20 2.03 9.02
CA ALA A 55 3.19 1.08 9.49
C ALA A 55 2.77 1.33 10.96
N LEU A 56 3.70 1.71 11.83
CA LEU A 56 3.39 2.06 13.23
C LEU A 56 2.55 3.34 13.33
N GLU A 57 2.81 4.34 12.51
CA GLU A 57 1.95 5.54 12.44
C GLU A 57 0.54 5.21 11.96
N ILE A 58 0.41 4.32 10.96
CA ILE A 58 -0.89 3.82 10.49
C ILE A 58 -1.62 3.09 11.62
N CYS A 59 -0.94 2.21 12.35
CA CYS A 59 -1.51 1.52 13.51
C CYS A 59 -1.97 2.50 14.58
N SER A 60 -1.15 3.49 14.92
CA SER A 60 -1.49 4.51 15.91
C SER A 60 -2.72 5.32 15.50
N SER A 61 -2.77 5.78 14.25
CA SER A 61 -3.92 6.51 13.72
C SER A 61 -5.21 5.70 13.81
N LEU A 62 -5.17 4.41 13.47
CA LEU A 62 -6.33 3.52 13.57
C LEU A 62 -6.82 3.32 14.99
N ILE A 63 -5.90 3.23 15.97
CA ILE A 63 -6.23 3.00 17.38
C ILE A 63 -6.78 4.26 18.02
N THR A 64 -6.13 5.40 17.78
CA THR A 64 -6.52 6.68 18.38
C THR A 64 -7.71 7.32 17.68
N GLY A 65 -7.95 6.99 16.42
CA GLY A 65 -8.91 7.69 15.55
C GLY A 65 -8.39 9.04 15.03
N GLU A 66 -7.18 9.44 15.44
CA GLU A 66 -6.56 10.68 14.99
C GLU A 66 -6.17 10.59 13.51
N PRO A 67 -6.34 11.68 12.75
CA PRO A 67 -5.97 11.69 11.34
C PRO A 67 -4.50 11.33 11.14
N LEU A 68 -4.24 10.32 10.29
CA LEU A 68 -2.88 9.99 9.87
C LEU A 68 -2.27 11.19 9.16
N TRP A 69 -1.11 11.64 9.63
CA TRP A 69 -0.38 12.84 9.15
C TRP A 69 -1.19 14.14 9.20
N GLY A 70 -2.27 14.17 10.00
CA GLY A 70 -3.13 15.33 10.16
C GLY A 70 -4.25 15.46 9.11
N GLU A 71 -4.32 14.58 8.11
CA GLU A 71 -5.30 14.70 7.01
C GLU A 71 -6.13 13.44 6.75
N LEU A 72 -5.50 12.25 6.77
CA LEU A 72 -6.19 11.01 6.41
C LEU A 72 -6.93 10.44 7.62
N THR A 73 -8.19 10.81 7.77
CA THR A 73 -9.03 10.37 8.88
C THR A 73 -9.47 8.92 8.69
N PRO A 74 -9.18 8.02 9.65
CA PRO A 74 -9.74 6.68 9.65
C PRO A 74 -11.27 6.70 9.67
N THR A 75 -11.91 5.85 8.89
CA THR A 75 -13.39 5.71 8.88
C THR A 75 -13.91 4.89 10.05
N VAL A 76 -13.02 4.13 10.66
CA VAL A 76 -13.28 3.33 11.85
C VAL A 76 -12.10 3.42 12.79
N GLN A 77 -12.38 3.36 14.08
CA GLN A 77 -11.35 3.21 15.09
C GLN A 77 -11.13 1.70 15.30
N SER A 78 -9.93 1.23 15.00
CA SER A 78 -9.55 -0.16 15.25
C SER A 78 -9.36 -0.40 16.74
N LYS A 79 -9.80 -1.57 17.19
CA LYS A 79 -9.66 -1.98 18.59
C LYS A 79 -8.54 -3.01 18.78
N LYS A 80 -8.17 -3.71 17.70
CA LYS A 80 -7.20 -4.80 17.75
C LYS A 80 -6.39 -4.90 16.47
N ILE A 81 -5.08 -4.81 16.62
CA ILE A 81 -4.12 -4.93 15.51
C ILE A 81 -3.13 -6.04 15.83
N LEU A 82 -2.94 -6.95 14.89
CA LEU A 82 -1.88 -7.97 14.91
C LEU A 82 -0.72 -7.51 14.04
N TYR A 83 0.45 -7.29 14.63
CA TYR A 83 1.68 -6.98 13.92
C TYR A 83 2.58 -8.21 13.87
N VAL A 84 2.69 -8.81 12.69
CA VAL A 84 3.43 -10.06 12.46
C VAL A 84 4.82 -9.73 11.92
N LEU A 85 5.84 -10.03 12.72
CA LEU A 85 7.24 -9.80 12.42
C LEU A 85 7.86 -11.06 11.80
N GLY A 86 8.39 -10.93 10.62
CA GLY A 86 9.06 -12.03 9.94
C GLY A 86 10.56 -12.13 10.24
N GLU A 87 11.23 -11.01 10.47
CA GLU A 87 12.70 -10.94 10.59
C GLU A 87 13.18 -10.38 11.93
N HIS A 88 12.40 -9.52 12.58
CA HIS A 88 12.83 -8.81 13.79
C HIS A 88 12.20 -9.37 15.05
N TYR A 89 12.87 -9.11 16.17
CA TYR A 89 12.32 -9.39 17.50
C TYR A 89 11.31 -8.28 17.90
N ASN A 90 10.32 -8.65 18.68
CA ASN A 90 9.29 -7.74 19.18
C ASN A 90 9.88 -6.48 19.83
N GLU A 91 10.99 -6.60 20.52
CA GLU A 91 11.69 -5.49 21.19
C GLU A 91 12.12 -4.38 20.23
N VAL A 92 12.47 -4.69 18.99
CA VAL A 92 12.88 -3.69 17.98
C VAL A 92 11.70 -2.77 17.69
N ILE A 93 10.53 -3.34 17.47
CA ILE A 93 9.31 -2.59 17.20
C ILE A 93 8.84 -1.82 18.44
N GLN A 94 8.91 -2.41 19.62
CA GLN A 94 8.58 -1.72 20.88
C GLN A 94 9.47 -0.51 21.12
N LYS A 95 10.79 -0.65 20.91
CA LYS A 95 11.75 0.47 21.00
C LYS A 95 11.45 1.55 19.95
N LEU A 96 11.15 1.14 18.73
CA LEU A 96 10.80 2.08 17.65
C LEU A 96 9.51 2.84 17.99
N TRP A 97 8.47 2.15 18.47
CA TRP A 97 7.22 2.76 18.93
C TRP A 97 7.47 3.79 20.03
N ALA A 98 8.20 3.41 21.08
CA ALA A 98 8.53 4.30 22.19
C ALA A 98 9.34 5.53 21.72
N PHE A 99 10.29 5.36 20.79
CA PHE A 99 11.11 6.43 20.28
C PHE A 99 10.30 7.48 19.49
N THR A 100 9.25 7.07 18.79
CA THR A 100 8.39 7.99 18.03
C THR A 100 7.48 8.85 18.90
N GLY A 101 7.34 8.51 20.18
CA GLY A 101 6.41 9.17 21.09
C GLY A 101 4.94 8.94 20.74
N LEU A 102 4.63 7.87 19.99
CA LEU A 102 3.26 7.44 19.76
C LEU A 102 2.60 7.01 21.09
N PRO A 103 1.28 7.21 21.26
CA PRO A 103 0.60 6.81 22.50
C PRO A 103 0.77 5.34 22.79
N MET A 104 1.15 4.99 24.02
CA MET A 104 1.22 3.59 24.45
C MET A 104 -0.16 2.95 24.40
N THR A 105 -0.21 1.69 23.97
CA THR A 105 -1.47 0.98 23.75
C THR A 105 -1.33 -0.50 24.05
N ASP A 106 -2.39 -1.14 24.51
CA ASP A 106 -2.57 -2.58 24.65
C ASP A 106 -3.33 -3.21 23.46
N GLN A 107 -3.63 -2.41 22.43
CA GLN A 107 -4.44 -2.82 21.29
C GLN A 107 -3.60 -3.32 20.10
N VAL A 108 -2.27 -3.27 20.21
CA VAL A 108 -1.33 -3.81 19.21
C VAL A 108 -0.59 -5.01 19.77
N TRP A 109 -0.82 -6.17 19.19
CA TRP A 109 -0.13 -7.41 19.52
C TRP A 109 1.03 -7.64 18.57
N LEU A 110 2.24 -7.81 19.10
CA LEU A 110 3.43 -8.13 18.33
C LEU A 110 3.66 -9.64 18.41
N VAL A 111 3.78 -10.27 17.23
CA VAL A 111 4.08 -11.70 17.12
C VAL A 111 5.28 -11.85 16.17
N GLY A 112 6.40 -12.28 16.72
CA GLY A 112 7.66 -12.44 16.02
C GLY A 112 8.05 -13.90 15.80
N PRO A 113 9.28 -14.14 15.31
CA PRO A 113 9.81 -15.49 15.09
C PRO A 113 9.83 -16.37 16.33
N GLU A 114 9.99 -15.78 17.51
CA GLU A 114 10.00 -16.51 18.79
C GLU A 114 8.66 -17.19 19.07
N GLN A 115 7.54 -16.52 18.78
CA GLN A 115 6.19 -17.04 19.00
C GLN A 115 5.70 -17.90 17.83
N LEU A 116 6.10 -17.57 16.61
CA LEU A 116 5.67 -18.27 15.40
C LEU A 116 6.54 -19.51 15.11
N GLY A 117 7.84 -19.44 15.42
CA GLY A 117 8.77 -20.49 15.06
C GLY A 117 8.80 -20.73 13.55
N TYR A 118 8.90 -22.01 13.15
CA TYR A 118 8.83 -22.40 11.75
C TYR A 118 7.45 -22.24 11.12
N ASP A 119 6.40 -22.10 11.90
CA ASP A 119 5.02 -21.94 11.41
C ASP A 119 4.75 -20.52 10.88
N LYS A 120 5.70 -19.58 11.00
CA LYS A 120 5.60 -18.27 10.37
C LYS A 120 5.55 -18.34 8.85
N TRP A 121 6.10 -19.38 8.26
CA TRP A 121 6.14 -19.52 6.82
C TRP A 121 4.78 -19.90 6.25
N LEU A 122 4.27 -19.06 5.36
CA LEU A 122 3.02 -19.27 4.66
C LEU A 122 3.21 -20.09 3.38
N VAL A 123 4.45 -20.11 2.86
CA VAL A 123 4.84 -20.90 1.71
C VAL A 123 6.12 -21.67 2.03
N THR A 124 6.08 -22.97 1.81
CA THR A 124 7.21 -23.89 2.00
C THR A 124 7.35 -24.81 0.79
N SER A 125 8.56 -24.99 0.28
CA SER A 125 8.83 -25.89 -0.86
C SER A 125 7.87 -25.68 -2.05
N GLY A 126 7.57 -24.43 -2.36
CA GLY A 126 6.72 -24.09 -3.50
C GLY A 126 5.23 -24.31 -3.31
N LYS A 127 4.77 -24.53 -2.09
CA LYS A 127 3.35 -24.78 -1.77
C LYS A 127 2.91 -23.94 -0.58
N GLN A 128 1.63 -23.64 -0.52
CA GLN A 128 1.02 -23.04 0.68
C GLN A 128 1.22 -23.98 1.88
N ASN A 129 1.55 -23.39 3.03
CA ASN A 129 1.69 -24.10 4.30
C ASN A 129 0.38 -24.01 5.10
N PRO A 130 -0.46 -25.06 5.12
CA PRO A 130 -1.74 -25.02 5.83
C PRO A 130 -1.58 -24.77 7.34
N VAL A 131 -0.50 -25.30 7.94
CA VAL A 131 -0.24 -25.13 9.38
C VAL A 131 0.05 -23.67 9.74
N GLY A 132 0.89 -23.00 8.95
CA GLY A 132 1.18 -21.59 9.14
C GLY A 132 -0.04 -20.71 8.91
N ILE A 133 -0.82 -21.01 7.88
CA ILE A 133 -2.09 -20.31 7.57
C ILE A 133 -3.09 -20.48 8.70
N GLU A 134 -3.30 -21.71 9.21
CA GLU A 134 -4.21 -21.97 10.31
C GLU A 134 -3.79 -21.27 11.60
N LYS A 135 -2.50 -21.33 11.94
CA LYS A 135 -1.95 -20.66 13.12
C LYS A 135 -2.16 -19.16 13.06
N LEU A 136 -1.81 -18.52 11.94
CA LEU A 136 -2.03 -17.09 11.76
C LEU A 136 -3.51 -16.72 11.74
N THR A 137 -4.37 -17.55 11.17
CA THR A 137 -5.82 -17.34 11.20
C THR A 137 -6.34 -17.32 12.64
N LYS A 138 -5.90 -18.26 13.48
CA LYS A 138 -6.27 -18.28 14.91
C LYS A 138 -5.77 -17.06 15.68
N LEU A 139 -4.54 -16.62 15.41
CA LEU A 139 -3.96 -15.43 16.06
C LEU A 139 -4.66 -14.13 15.61
N ALA A 140 -5.12 -14.10 14.36
CA ALA A 140 -5.77 -12.94 13.76
C ALA A 140 -7.29 -12.92 13.98
N ASP A 141 -7.85 -13.88 14.69
CA ASP A 141 -9.28 -13.90 14.98
C ASP A 141 -9.71 -12.69 15.81
N GLY A 142 -10.71 -11.97 15.32
CA GLY A 142 -11.19 -10.73 15.91
C GLY A 142 -10.23 -9.52 15.81
N MET A 143 -9.20 -9.60 14.99
CA MET A 143 -8.35 -8.46 14.65
C MET A 143 -8.97 -7.63 13.51
N ASP A 144 -8.79 -6.31 13.55
CA ASP A 144 -9.25 -5.40 12.49
C ASP A 144 -8.20 -5.24 11.39
N LEU A 145 -6.92 -5.30 11.78
CA LEU A 145 -5.78 -5.17 10.88
C LEU A 145 -4.72 -6.22 11.21
N ILE A 146 -4.11 -6.78 10.17
CA ILE A 146 -2.92 -7.61 10.24
C ILE A 146 -1.81 -6.89 9.48
N VAL A 147 -0.69 -6.61 10.14
CA VAL A 147 0.53 -6.07 9.50
C VAL A 147 1.51 -7.21 9.29
N PHE A 148 2.04 -7.36 8.08
CA PHE A 148 3.09 -8.32 7.73
C PHE A 148 4.39 -7.59 7.40
N ASP A 149 5.46 -7.81 8.19
CA ASP A 149 6.71 -7.06 8.09
C ASP A 149 7.95 -7.97 8.17
N PRO A 150 8.69 -8.17 7.06
CA PRO A 150 8.35 -7.92 5.67
C PRO A 150 7.75 -9.14 4.95
N LEU A 151 7.17 -8.95 3.75
CA LEU A 151 6.59 -9.99 2.91
C LEU A 151 7.51 -11.19 2.68
N ALA A 152 8.77 -10.95 2.34
CA ALA A 152 9.75 -11.98 1.99
C ALA A 152 10.04 -12.95 3.14
N ALA A 153 9.85 -12.54 4.39
CA ALA A 153 10.13 -13.37 5.57
C ALA A 153 9.12 -14.51 5.79
N PHE A 154 8.03 -14.56 5.05
CA PHE A 154 7.00 -15.59 5.16
C PHE A 154 7.13 -16.70 4.10
N ILE A 155 8.26 -16.74 3.41
CA ILE A 155 8.59 -17.74 2.39
C ILE A 155 9.90 -18.43 2.78
N THR A 156 10.00 -19.74 2.55
CA THR A 156 11.26 -20.49 2.70
C THR A 156 11.93 -20.76 1.37
N GLY A 157 13.26 -20.64 1.32
CA GLY A 157 14.10 -21.00 0.19
C GLY A 157 14.95 -19.83 -0.32
N ALA A 158 16.23 -20.09 -0.63
CA ALA A 158 17.19 -19.04 -1.01
C ALA A 158 16.95 -18.41 -2.40
N GLU A 159 16.21 -19.08 -3.28
CA GLU A 159 15.93 -18.59 -4.65
C GLU A 159 14.58 -17.87 -4.79
N VAL A 160 13.81 -17.84 -3.73
CA VAL A 160 12.37 -17.54 -3.75
C VAL A 160 12.04 -16.06 -3.90
N GLU A 161 12.91 -15.16 -3.48
CA GLU A 161 12.63 -13.71 -3.54
C GLU A 161 12.46 -13.17 -4.97
N ASN A 162 12.93 -13.90 -5.98
CA ASN A 162 12.80 -13.53 -7.39
C ASN A 162 11.75 -14.37 -8.14
N ASP A 163 11.10 -15.32 -7.46
CA ASP A 163 10.09 -16.19 -8.07
C ASP A 163 8.69 -15.54 -7.92
N ASN A 164 8.15 -15.09 -9.06
CA ASN A 164 6.84 -14.49 -9.14
C ASN A 164 5.73 -15.42 -8.62
N ALA A 165 5.83 -16.72 -8.86
CA ALA A 165 4.82 -17.67 -8.44
C ALA A 165 4.81 -17.82 -6.90
N MET A 166 5.98 -17.82 -6.27
CA MET A 166 6.10 -17.89 -4.81
C MET A 166 5.57 -16.61 -4.14
N MET A 167 5.91 -15.46 -4.69
CA MET A 167 5.38 -14.18 -4.19
C MET A 167 3.86 -14.11 -4.33
N ARG A 168 3.30 -14.66 -5.39
CA ARG A 168 1.85 -14.78 -5.54
C ARG A 168 1.25 -15.70 -4.48
N LEU A 169 1.81 -16.90 -4.27
CA LEU A 169 1.33 -17.85 -3.28
C LEU A 169 1.31 -17.29 -1.85
N VAL A 170 2.32 -16.52 -1.46
CA VAL A 170 2.35 -15.92 -0.12
C VAL A 170 1.27 -14.84 0.04
N LEU A 171 1.07 -14.00 -0.98
CA LEU A 171 -0.01 -13.00 -0.96
C LEU A 171 -1.39 -13.66 -0.94
N ASP A 172 -1.60 -14.71 -1.72
CA ASP A 172 -2.83 -15.49 -1.71
C ASP A 172 -3.05 -16.14 -0.33
N SER A 173 -1.98 -16.64 0.33
CA SER A 173 -2.06 -17.17 1.69
C SER A 173 -2.42 -16.10 2.72
N MET A 174 -1.85 -14.90 2.62
CA MET A 174 -2.22 -13.74 3.45
C MET A 174 -3.66 -13.32 3.20
N SER A 175 -4.13 -13.38 1.94
CA SER A 175 -5.54 -13.14 1.60
C SER A 175 -6.47 -14.14 2.27
N VAL A 176 -6.11 -15.42 2.30
CA VAL A 176 -6.90 -16.47 2.97
C VAL A 176 -7.02 -16.17 4.47
N VAL A 177 -5.93 -15.76 5.14
CA VAL A 177 -5.98 -15.37 6.56
C VAL A 177 -6.92 -14.18 6.75
N ALA A 178 -6.76 -13.13 5.96
CA ALA A 178 -7.58 -11.92 6.04
C ALA A 178 -9.07 -12.21 5.77
N GLN A 179 -9.39 -13.00 4.75
CA GLN A 179 -10.77 -13.37 4.43
C GLN A 179 -11.44 -14.18 5.54
N LYS A 180 -10.73 -15.14 6.14
CA LYS A 180 -11.26 -15.96 7.24
C LYS A 180 -11.52 -15.17 8.52
N THR A 181 -10.77 -14.10 8.75
CA THR A 181 -10.85 -13.28 9.97
C THR A 181 -11.65 -12.01 9.78
N GLY A 182 -11.91 -11.60 8.53
CA GLY A 182 -12.52 -10.31 8.21
C GLY A 182 -11.57 -9.11 8.38
N ALA A 183 -10.31 -9.34 8.74
CA ALA A 183 -9.31 -8.31 8.92
C ALA A 183 -8.83 -7.72 7.60
N SER A 184 -8.35 -6.48 7.62
CA SER A 184 -7.57 -5.90 6.51
C SER A 184 -6.09 -6.27 6.67
N SER A 185 -5.33 -6.22 5.57
CA SER A 185 -3.90 -6.52 5.60
C SER A 185 -3.07 -5.33 5.13
N LEU A 186 -2.04 -4.99 5.90
CA LEU A 186 -0.97 -4.08 5.52
C LEU A 186 0.31 -4.88 5.36
N ILE A 187 0.88 -4.87 4.16
CA ILE A 187 2.02 -5.71 3.80
C ILE A 187 3.20 -4.81 3.45
N LEU A 188 4.33 -5.01 4.12
CA LEU A 188 5.57 -4.31 3.83
C LEU A 188 6.48 -5.17 2.97
N ALA A 189 6.98 -4.60 1.86
CA ALA A 189 7.83 -5.32 0.91
C ALA A 189 9.12 -4.56 0.60
N HIS A 190 10.18 -5.30 0.27
CA HIS A 190 11.42 -4.71 -0.22
C HIS A 190 11.37 -4.55 -1.73
N LEU A 191 11.92 -3.44 -2.23
CA LEU A 191 12.20 -3.28 -3.64
C LEU A 191 13.39 -4.16 -4.06
N GLY A 192 13.35 -4.66 -5.29
CA GLY A 192 14.50 -5.31 -5.92
C GLY A 192 15.67 -4.34 -6.04
N LYS A 193 16.90 -4.87 -6.03
CA LYS A 193 18.06 -4.03 -6.34
C LYS A 193 17.95 -3.50 -7.76
N PRO A 194 18.34 -2.22 -8.01
CA PRO A 194 18.39 -1.69 -9.36
C PRO A 194 19.23 -2.62 -10.26
N SER A 195 18.69 -3.02 -11.42
CA SER A 195 19.49 -3.75 -12.40
C SER A 195 20.27 -2.73 -13.23
N MET A 196 21.59 -2.84 -13.22
CA MET A 196 22.45 -2.10 -14.13
C MET A 196 22.27 -2.64 -15.54
N GLY A 197 22.01 -1.76 -16.49
CA GLY A 197 22.03 -2.10 -17.91
C GLY A 197 23.47 -2.39 -18.40
N PRO A 198 23.62 -2.94 -19.61
CA PRO A 198 24.93 -3.32 -20.18
C PRO A 198 25.95 -2.17 -20.30
N GLN A 199 25.51 -0.93 -20.22
CA GLN A 199 26.34 0.29 -20.29
C GLN A 199 26.47 1.01 -18.94
N GLY A 200 26.18 0.33 -17.80
CA GLY A 200 26.24 0.97 -16.48
C GLY A 200 25.15 2.01 -16.22
N GLN A 201 24.17 2.13 -17.11
CA GLN A 201 23.02 2.99 -16.89
C GLN A 201 22.02 2.29 -15.99
N GLU A 202 21.59 2.99 -14.93
CA GLU A 202 20.55 2.49 -14.05
C GLU A 202 19.24 2.32 -14.83
N ASN A 203 18.73 1.10 -14.85
CA ASN A 203 17.48 0.81 -15.56
C ASN A 203 16.30 1.29 -14.70
N VAL A 204 15.97 2.58 -14.81
CA VAL A 204 14.95 3.28 -13.99
C VAL A 204 13.61 2.54 -13.97
N ARG A 205 13.25 1.82 -15.04
CA ARG A 205 12.02 1.00 -15.08
C ARG A 205 12.10 -0.25 -14.18
N LYS A 206 13.32 -0.76 -13.89
CA LYS A 206 13.52 -1.94 -13.03
C LYS A 206 13.89 -1.56 -11.60
N SER A 207 14.31 -0.32 -11.34
CA SER A 207 14.67 0.14 -9.98
C SER A 207 13.47 0.23 -9.02
N TYR A 208 12.25 0.35 -9.56
CA TYR A 208 11.01 0.32 -8.78
C TYR A 208 10.27 -1.02 -8.85
N ALA A 209 10.91 -2.07 -9.36
CA ALA A 209 10.28 -3.38 -9.37
C ALA A 209 10.31 -3.96 -7.96
N ILE A 210 9.15 -4.22 -7.38
CA ILE A 210 9.04 -5.13 -6.24
C ILE A 210 9.63 -6.45 -6.68
N ARG A 211 10.43 -7.11 -5.86
CA ARG A 211 10.92 -8.47 -6.18
C ARG A 211 9.71 -9.37 -6.43
N GLY A 212 9.59 -9.93 -7.63
CA GLY A 212 8.41 -10.66 -8.06
C GLY A 212 7.25 -9.79 -8.61
N ALA A 213 7.56 -8.65 -9.23
CA ALA A 213 6.68 -7.52 -9.46
C ALA A 213 5.34 -7.79 -10.14
N SER A 214 5.30 -8.59 -11.22
CA SER A 214 4.05 -8.73 -12.00
C SER A 214 2.95 -9.48 -11.23
N SER A 215 3.30 -10.56 -10.54
CA SER A 215 2.34 -11.34 -9.76
C SER A 215 1.86 -10.61 -8.50
N ILE A 216 2.70 -9.74 -7.92
CA ILE A 216 2.33 -8.91 -6.78
C ILE A 216 1.34 -7.81 -7.19
N GLU A 217 1.59 -7.18 -8.34
CA GLU A 217 0.68 -6.16 -8.87
C GLU A 217 -0.73 -6.72 -9.14
N ASP A 218 -0.84 -7.99 -9.51
CA ASP A 218 -2.13 -8.64 -9.74
C ASP A 218 -2.85 -9.03 -8.43
N ALA A 219 -2.09 -9.39 -7.39
CA ALA A 219 -2.64 -9.93 -6.14
C ALA A 219 -3.13 -8.86 -5.17
N ALA A 220 -2.34 -7.81 -4.92
CA ALA A 220 -2.71 -6.79 -3.94
C ALA A 220 -3.79 -5.83 -4.45
N THR A 221 -4.65 -5.36 -3.54
CA THR A 221 -5.72 -4.39 -3.85
C THR A 221 -5.12 -3.01 -4.10
N ASN A 222 -4.30 -2.53 -3.18
CA ASN A 222 -3.62 -1.25 -3.25
C ASN A 222 -2.12 -1.45 -3.16
N ILE A 223 -1.35 -0.73 -3.98
CA ILE A 223 0.12 -0.81 -3.99
C ILE A 223 0.70 0.59 -3.98
N PHE A 224 1.62 0.80 -3.05
CA PHE A 224 2.34 2.06 -2.88
C PHE A 224 3.84 1.82 -2.90
N TYR A 225 4.57 2.74 -3.54
CA TYR A 225 6.02 2.82 -3.46
C TYR A 225 6.43 3.92 -2.49
N PHE A 226 7.23 3.56 -1.49
CA PHE A 226 7.78 4.48 -0.52
C PHE A 226 9.24 4.74 -0.83
N SER A 227 9.56 5.98 -1.17
CA SER A 227 10.90 6.42 -1.58
C SER A 227 11.30 7.73 -0.91
N LYS A 228 12.60 7.92 -0.75
CA LYS A 228 13.16 9.21 -0.37
C LYS A 228 13.25 10.10 -1.61
N LEU A 229 12.89 11.37 -1.48
CA LEU A 229 13.08 12.37 -2.52
C LEU A 229 14.42 13.05 -2.30
N ASP A 230 15.41 12.72 -3.14
CA ASP A 230 16.70 13.40 -3.13
C ASP A 230 16.61 14.69 -3.96
N GLY A 231 17.09 15.80 -3.38
CA GLY A 231 17.22 17.07 -4.11
C GLY A 231 15.90 17.68 -4.55
N ALA A 232 14.81 17.53 -3.79
CA ALA A 232 13.56 18.22 -4.07
C ALA A 232 13.78 19.71 -4.11
N SER A 233 14.07 20.23 -5.31
CA SER A 233 14.24 21.64 -5.61
C SER A 233 12.99 22.40 -5.14
N GLY A 234 13.19 23.28 -4.16
CA GLY A 234 12.22 24.29 -3.78
C GLY A 234 11.62 24.22 -2.40
N ALA A 235 11.88 23.21 -1.60
CA ALA A 235 11.47 23.23 -0.20
C ALA A 235 12.70 23.36 0.71
N ALA A 236 12.66 24.28 1.63
CA ALA A 236 13.63 24.50 2.71
C ALA A 236 13.75 23.31 3.69
N ALA A 237 13.51 22.09 3.23
CA ALA A 237 13.15 20.95 4.07
C ALA A 237 14.19 19.82 4.12
N ASP A 238 15.24 19.82 3.31
CA ASP A 238 16.29 18.78 3.45
C ASP A 238 17.40 19.32 4.36
N THR A 239 17.04 19.53 5.63
CA THR A 239 18.00 19.81 6.69
C THR A 239 18.58 18.49 7.21
N LYS A 240 19.70 18.54 7.96
CA LYS A 240 20.23 17.37 8.66
C LYS A 240 19.17 16.64 9.50
N ASP A 241 18.16 17.38 9.94
CA ASP A 241 17.14 16.94 10.90
C ASP A 241 15.79 16.57 10.26
N SER A 242 15.61 16.79 8.96
CA SER A 242 14.35 16.46 8.28
C SER A 242 14.60 15.97 6.86
N LYS A 243 13.92 14.90 6.46
CA LYS A 243 14.02 14.31 5.12
C LYS A 243 12.65 14.21 4.49
N VAL A 244 12.57 14.45 3.19
CA VAL A 244 11.31 14.35 2.42
C VAL A 244 11.19 12.97 1.81
N TYR A 245 10.01 12.42 1.91
CA TYR A 245 9.63 11.11 1.37
C TYR A 245 8.40 11.25 0.50
N GLU A 246 8.20 10.29 -0.38
CA GLU A 246 6.99 10.15 -1.20
C GLU A 246 6.44 8.73 -1.06
N LEU A 247 5.16 8.63 -0.75
CA LEU A 247 4.39 7.40 -0.88
C LEU A 247 3.56 7.51 -2.17
N ARG A 248 4.06 6.91 -3.26
CA ARG A 248 3.45 6.97 -4.58
C ARG A 248 2.50 5.81 -4.79
N CYS A 249 1.27 6.12 -5.16
CA CYS A 249 0.29 5.11 -5.54
C CYS A 249 0.67 4.47 -6.89
N ARG A 250 0.74 3.15 -6.95
CA ARG A 250 0.95 2.37 -8.17
C ARG A 250 -0.33 1.71 -8.65
N LYS A 251 -1.12 1.20 -7.73
CA LYS A 251 -2.40 0.54 -7.98
C LYS A 251 -3.36 0.88 -6.85
N PHE A 252 -4.57 1.23 -7.20
CA PHE A 252 -5.63 1.47 -6.24
C PHE A 252 -6.98 1.05 -6.80
N LYS A 253 -7.79 0.41 -5.97
CA LYS A 253 -9.16 0.04 -6.32
C LYS A 253 -10.10 1.14 -5.84
N GLY A 254 -10.28 2.17 -6.67
CA GLY A 254 -11.10 3.34 -6.33
C GLY A 254 -10.40 4.65 -6.69
N ILE A 255 -10.79 5.75 -6.05
CA ILE A 255 -10.16 7.07 -6.23
C ILE A 255 -9.14 7.27 -5.12
N ALA A 256 -7.88 7.40 -5.49
CA ALA A 256 -6.78 7.69 -4.57
C ALA A 256 -5.89 8.83 -5.09
N PRO A 257 -5.17 9.53 -4.23
CA PRO A 257 -4.09 10.41 -4.65
C PRO A 257 -3.01 9.65 -5.40
N GLU A 258 -2.40 10.31 -6.38
CA GLU A 258 -1.23 9.75 -7.09
C GLU A 258 -0.05 9.53 -6.14
N SER A 259 0.15 10.47 -5.21
CA SER A 259 1.18 10.34 -4.19
C SER A 259 0.88 11.20 -2.97
N TYR A 260 1.46 10.79 -1.85
CA TYR A 260 1.55 11.56 -0.62
C TYR A 260 3.00 11.94 -0.39
N LYS A 261 3.28 13.23 -0.22
CA LYS A 261 4.61 13.71 0.15
C LYS A 261 4.67 13.96 1.65
N HIS A 262 5.69 13.44 2.28
CA HIS A 262 5.88 13.53 3.73
C HIS A 262 7.23 14.12 4.07
N MET A 263 7.28 14.86 5.16
CA MET A 263 8.52 15.23 5.83
C MET A 263 8.66 14.37 7.10
N ARG A 264 9.77 13.66 7.23
CA ARG A 264 10.10 12.92 8.44
C ARG A 264 10.96 13.77 9.36
N ASN A 265 10.47 14.01 10.56
CA ASN A 265 11.21 14.69 11.61
C ASN A 265 12.38 13.81 12.09
N GLY A 266 13.59 14.35 12.11
CA GLY A 266 14.79 13.62 12.53
C GLY A 266 14.82 13.28 14.02
N ALA A 267 14.15 14.07 14.87
CA ALA A 267 14.19 13.90 16.31
C ALA A 267 13.31 12.75 16.80
N ASN A 268 12.08 12.59 16.24
CA ASN A 268 11.13 11.56 16.65
C ASN A 268 10.70 10.62 15.52
N LEU A 269 11.29 10.77 14.34
CA LEU A 269 11.04 10.01 13.12
C LEU A 269 9.58 10.05 12.60
N ARG A 270 8.71 10.88 13.15
CA ARG A 270 7.31 10.98 12.70
C ARG A 270 7.20 11.71 11.37
N HIS A 271 6.21 11.31 10.59
CA HIS A 271 5.92 11.94 9.32
C HIS A 271 4.85 13.03 9.46
N THR A 272 5.01 14.09 8.67
CA THR A 272 4.00 15.14 8.47
C THR A 272 3.72 15.22 6.97
N LEU A 273 2.45 15.24 6.59
CA LEU A 273 2.07 15.38 5.20
C LEU A 273 2.39 16.79 4.70
N LEU A 274 3.11 16.88 3.60
CA LEU A 274 3.43 18.15 2.90
C LEU A 274 2.41 18.43 1.78
N GLY A 275 1.69 17.41 1.33
CA GLY A 275 0.68 17.50 0.30
C GLY A 275 0.43 16.17 -0.39
N SER A 276 -0.65 16.09 -1.14
CA SER A 276 -1.00 14.95 -1.97
C SER A 276 -1.19 15.38 -3.42
N ARG A 277 -0.93 14.45 -4.34
CA ARG A 277 -1.24 14.62 -5.76
C ARG A 277 -2.36 13.66 -6.13
N PRO A 278 -3.41 14.13 -6.83
CA PRO A 278 -4.50 13.25 -7.26
C PRO A 278 -3.98 12.18 -8.22
N PHE A 279 -4.66 11.04 -8.24
CA PHE A 279 -4.35 9.95 -9.16
C PHE A 279 -4.53 10.38 -10.63
N MET A 280 -3.78 9.75 -11.57
CA MET A 280 -3.68 10.18 -12.97
C MET A 280 -5.02 10.44 -13.67
N GLU A 281 -6.07 9.65 -13.41
CA GLU A 281 -7.37 9.83 -14.05
C GLU A 281 -8.09 11.10 -13.58
N VAL A 282 -8.09 11.37 -12.28
CA VAL A 282 -8.65 12.61 -11.73
C VAL A 282 -7.85 13.80 -12.26
N ARG A 283 -6.55 13.67 -12.30
CA ARG A 283 -5.65 14.68 -12.84
C ARG A 283 -5.87 14.91 -14.33
N LYS A 284 -6.16 13.85 -15.11
CA LYS A 284 -6.51 13.95 -16.54
C LYS A 284 -7.79 14.76 -16.72
N ILE A 285 -8.85 14.43 -15.97
CA ILE A 285 -10.14 15.13 -16.04
C ILE A 285 -9.99 16.60 -15.62
N GLU A 286 -9.28 16.88 -14.53
CA GLU A 286 -9.01 18.25 -14.09
C GLU A 286 -8.19 19.02 -15.13
N THR A 287 -7.16 18.39 -15.70
CA THR A 287 -6.31 18.98 -16.73
C THR A 287 -7.11 19.29 -17.99
N GLN A 288 -7.96 18.37 -18.44
CA GLN A 288 -8.85 18.60 -19.59
C GLN A 288 -9.86 19.72 -19.33
N SER A 289 -10.45 19.77 -18.13
CA SER A 289 -11.36 20.84 -17.73
C SER A 289 -10.68 22.20 -17.66
N LYS A 290 -9.48 22.28 -17.10
CA LYS A 290 -8.68 23.52 -17.06
C LYS A 290 -8.26 23.97 -18.45
N LEU A 291 -7.84 23.04 -19.32
CA LEU A 291 -7.51 23.36 -20.69
C LEU A 291 -8.70 23.93 -21.46
N SER A 292 -9.87 23.30 -21.31
CA SER A 292 -11.10 23.78 -21.96
C SER A 292 -11.46 25.21 -21.51
N ARG A 293 -11.32 25.51 -20.20
CA ARG A 293 -11.53 26.86 -19.67
C ARG A 293 -10.53 27.88 -20.22
N LEU A 294 -9.25 27.51 -20.33
CA LEU A 294 -8.22 28.37 -20.90
C LEU A 294 -8.47 28.62 -22.41
N MET A 295 -8.87 27.60 -23.15
CA MET A 295 -9.23 27.75 -24.55
C MET A 295 -10.47 28.65 -24.75
N MET A 296 -11.46 28.57 -23.87
CA MET A 296 -12.61 29.48 -23.88
C MET A 296 -12.23 30.93 -23.53
N ALA A 297 -11.30 31.11 -22.61
CA ALA A 297 -10.83 32.43 -22.20
C ALA A 297 -9.92 33.10 -23.24
N TYR A 298 -9.23 32.30 -24.04
CA TYR A 298 -8.26 32.75 -25.05
C TYR A 298 -8.52 32.05 -26.41
N PRO A 299 -9.65 32.39 -27.10
CA PRO A 299 -10.10 31.66 -28.29
C PRO A 299 -9.13 31.78 -29.47
N ASP A 300 -8.36 32.87 -29.56
CA ASP A 300 -7.40 33.13 -30.65
C ASP A 300 -6.00 32.50 -30.39
N MET A 301 -5.79 31.90 -29.23
CA MET A 301 -4.51 31.29 -28.89
C MET A 301 -4.40 29.87 -29.44
N ARG A 302 -3.23 29.54 -30.00
CA ARG A 302 -2.98 28.18 -30.51
C ARG A 302 -2.95 27.19 -29.33
N ILE A 303 -3.51 26.00 -29.54
CA ILE A 303 -3.57 24.95 -28.51
C ILE A 303 -2.19 24.62 -27.92
N ALA A 304 -1.11 24.72 -28.74
CA ALA A 304 0.25 24.50 -28.27
C ALA A 304 0.73 25.58 -27.26
N GLU A 305 0.29 26.81 -27.41
CA GLU A 305 0.61 27.92 -26.51
C GLU A 305 -0.18 27.79 -25.21
N VAL A 306 -1.45 27.38 -25.30
CA VAL A 306 -2.28 27.10 -24.13
C VAL A 306 -1.69 25.95 -23.31
N ILE A 307 -1.21 24.88 -23.96
CA ILE A 307 -0.51 23.77 -23.30
C ILE A 307 0.75 24.24 -22.59
N LYS A 308 1.53 25.13 -23.20
CA LYS A 308 2.76 25.68 -22.60
C LYS A 308 2.46 26.52 -21.37
N ILE A 309 1.44 27.38 -21.43
CA ILE A 309 0.97 28.18 -20.30
C ILE A 309 0.51 27.25 -19.16
N MET A 310 -0.29 26.27 -19.50
CA MET A 310 -0.81 25.32 -18.54
C MET A 310 0.29 24.47 -17.89
N ALA A 311 1.31 24.05 -18.67
CA ALA A 311 2.48 23.34 -18.18
C ALA A 311 3.22 24.17 -17.11
N ALA A 312 3.41 25.46 -17.37
CA ALA A 312 4.03 26.39 -16.42
C ALA A 312 3.17 26.60 -15.16
N MET A 313 1.84 26.73 -15.30
CA MET A 313 0.93 26.92 -14.17
C MET A 313 0.85 25.69 -13.26
N GLU A 314 0.87 24.48 -13.83
CA GLU A 314 0.71 23.22 -13.08
C GLU A 314 2.05 22.61 -12.64
N GLY A 315 3.18 23.22 -13.00
CA GLY A 315 4.51 22.66 -12.76
C GLY A 315 4.74 21.30 -13.43
N LEU A 316 4.10 21.06 -14.57
CA LEU A 316 4.19 19.86 -15.39
C LEU A 316 5.01 20.12 -16.66
N ASN A 317 5.49 19.06 -17.31
CA ASN A 317 6.02 19.21 -18.67
C ASN A 317 4.88 19.14 -19.71
N GLU A 318 5.11 19.77 -20.87
CA GLU A 318 4.13 19.82 -21.95
C GLU A 318 3.73 18.42 -22.47
N GLU A 319 4.66 17.48 -22.45
CA GLU A 319 4.42 16.11 -22.90
C GLU A 319 3.41 15.38 -22.00
N THR A 320 3.48 15.62 -20.68
CA THR A 320 2.49 15.09 -19.73
C THR A 320 1.10 15.64 -20.02
N ILE A 321 0.97 16.94 -20.29
CA ILE A 321 -0.31 17.55 -20.63
C ILE A 321 -0.83 17.00 -21.97
N ARG A 322 0.02 16.89 -22.97
CA ARG A 322 -0.32 16.29 -24.27
C ARG A 322 -0.80 14.85 -24.13
N ARG A 323 -0.19 14.07 -23.22
CA ARG A 323 -0.62 12.69 -22.94
C ARG A 323 -2.02 12.64 -22.31
N TYR A 324 -2.36 13.58 -21.44
CA TYR A 324 -3.70 13.67 -20.86
C TYR A 324 -4.79 14.11 -21.85
N LEU A 325 -4.40 14.62 -22.99
CA LEU A 325 -5.30 15.08 -24.05
C LEU A 325 -5.48 14.06 -25.19
N LYS A 326 -4.67 13.00 -25.23
CA LYS A 326 -4.65 12.04 -26.36
C LYS A 326 -5.74 10.97 -26.32
N ASP A 327 -6.58 10.93 -25.30
CA ASP A 327 -7.73 10.04 -25.17
C ASP A 327 -8.98 10.89 -24.89
#